data_d982552b229073632cdfb8b64b7a7525
#
_entry.id   d982552b229073632cdfb8b64b7a7525
#
_cell.length_a   1.000
_cell.length_b   1.000
_cell.length_c   1.000
_cell.angle_alpha   90.00
_cell.angle_beta   90.00
_cell.angle_gamma   90.00
#
_symmetry.space_group_name_H-M   'P 1'
#
loop_
_entity.id
_entity.type
_entity.pdbx_description
1 polymer ?
#
loop_
_entity_poly.entity_id
_entity_poly.type
_entity_poly.pdbx_seq_one_letter_code
_entity_poly.pdbx_strand_id
1 'polypeptide(L)'
;MVQEDYYQVLGVDKNATAKQIKEAYRQLAFKFHPDRNKDNTGAVEEMKKVNEAYAVLSNPAKKREYDSLKNQFGSSAYTHFRNNYSEQDIFSGSDINHIFEEMARNFGLRGSNDIFKEFYGRGYRQFEFKKPGISDMGFFFGRPATG
;
A
#
# COMPACT_ATOMS: atom_id res chain seq x y z
N MET A 1 8.75 22.62 7.73
CA MET A 1 8.66 21.17 7.69
C MET A 1 8.15 20.69 6.35
N VAL A 2 8.92 19.91 5.69
CA VAL A 2 8.57 19.45 4.36
C VAL A 2 7.70 18.20 4.49
N GLN A 3 6.56 18.20 3.80
CA GLN A 3 5.73 17.01 3.71
C GLN A 3 6.37 16.03 2.76
N GLU A 4 6.30 14.75 3.11
CA GLU A 4 6.93 13.74 2.30
C GLU A 4 6.07 13.41 1.09
N ASP A 5 6.71 13.43 -0.06
CA ASP A 5 6.09 13.04 -1.30
C ASP A 5 6.04 11.50 -1.37
N TYR A 6 4.94 10.96 -1.86
CA TYR A 6 4.80 9.51 -1.94
C TYR A 6 5.90 8.84 -2.77
N TYR A 7 6.35 9.51 -3.83
CA TYR A 7 7.45 8.98 -4.63
C TYR A 7 8.74 8.91 -3.83
N GLN A 8 9.00 9.94 -3.03
CA GLN A 8 10.18 9.96 -2.18
C GLN A 8 10.12 8.90 -1.10
N VAL A 9 8.93 8.67 -0.55
CA VAL A 9 8.75 7.66 0.48
C VAL A 9 9.13 6.28 -0.04
N LEU A 10 8.72 5.96 -1.27
CA LEU A 10 9.08 4.68 -1.89
C LEU A 10 10.45 4.68 -2.52
N GLY A 11 11.05 5.85 -2.70
CA GLY A 11 12.35 5.96 -3.35
C GLY A 11 12.30 5.65 -4.83
N VAL A 12 11.22 6.03 -5.50
CA VAL A 12 11.06 5.79 -6.93
C VAL A 12 10.88 7.11 -7.67
N ASP A 13 11.18 7.07 -8.97
CA ASP A 13 10.97 8.20 -9.86
C ASP A 13 9.49 8.38 -10.15
N LYS A 14 9.08 9.60 -10.45
CA LYS A 14 7.68 9.87 -10.79
C LYS A 14 7.24 9.12 -12.05
N ASN A 15 8.19 8.70 -12.88
CA ASN A 15 7.91 7.94 -14.08
C ASN A 15 8.06 6.44 -13.88
N ALA A 16 8.18 5.98 -12.63
CA ALA A 16 8.37 4.57 -12.34
C ALA A 16 7.18 3.76 -12.83
N THR A 17 7.47 2.57 -13.34
CA THR A 17 6.43 1.65 -13.78
C THR A 17 5.74 1.01 -12.58
N ALA A 18 4.58 0.40 -12.83
CA ALA A 18 3.87 -0.33 -11.78
C ALA A 18 4.75 -1.41 -11.16
N LYS A 19 5.54 -2.08 -12.00
CA LYS A 19 6.46 -3.12 -11.53
C LYS A 19 7.53 -2.54 -10.61
N GLN A 20 8.10 -1.41 -11.00
CA GLN A 20 9.12 -0.75 -10.20
C GLN A 20 8.57 -0.27 -8.86
N ILE A 21 7.37 0.25 -8.88
CA ILE A 21 6.71 0.69 -7.64
C ILE A 21 6.47 -0.49 -6.70
N LYS A 22 6.00 -1.61 -7.23
CA LYS A 22 5.73 -2.78 -6.42
C LYS A 22 7.01 -3.38 -5.85
N GLU A 23 8.05 -3.43 -6.65
CA GLU A 23 9.33 -3.97 -6.20
C GLU A 23 9.95 -3.10 -5.11
N ALA A 24 9.90 -1.78 -5.28
CA ALA A 24 10.38 -0.86 -4.25
C ALA A 24 9.62 -1.07 -2.94
N TYR A 25 8.30 -1.23 -3.04
CA TYR A 25 7.50 -1.47 -1.86
C TYR A 25 7.88 -2.78 -1.17
N ARG A 26 8.05 -3.86 -1.94
CA ARG A 26 8.43 -5.14 -1.36
C ARG A 26 9.72 -5.04 -0.54
N GLN A 27 10.71 -4.34 -1.08
CA GLN A 27 11.98 -4.19 -0.38
C GLN A 27 11.82 -3.41 0.91
N LEU A 28 11.06 -2.33 0.87
CA LEU A 28 10.83 -1.51 2.06
C LEU A 28 9.98 -2.24 3.09
N ALA A 29 8.98 -2.98 2.63
CA ALA A 29 8.11 -3.74 3.53
C ALA A 29 8.90 -4.81 4.27
N PHE A 30 9.84 -5.46 3.58
CA PHE A 30 10.70 -6.44 4.22
C PHE A 30 11.67 -5.76 5.20
N LYS A 31 12.25 -4.66 4.78
CA LYS A 31 13.23 -3.93 5.61
C LYS A 31 12.61 -3.45 6.92
N PHE A 32 11.39 -2.92 6.86
CA PHE A 32 10.74 -2.33 8.03
C PHE A 32 9.70 -3.23 8.68
N HIS A 33 9.65 -4.50 8.29
CA HIS A 33 8.67 -5.41 8.88
C HIS A 33 8.85 -5.47 10.41
N PRO A 34 7.76 -5.42 11.18
CA PRO A 34 7.87 -5.39 12.65
C PRO A 34 8.63 -6.58 13.23
N ASP A 35 8.47 -7.76 12.65
CA ASP A 35 9.15 -8.95 13.16
C ASP A 35 10.66 -8.90 12.98
N ARG A 36 11.13 -8.06 12.07
CA ARG A 36 12.57 -7.85 11.83
C ARG A 36 13.11 -6.62 12.54
N ASN A 37 12.23 -5.86 13.20
CA ASN A 37 12.60 -4.59 13.82
C ASN A 37 11.98 -4.46 15.21
N LYS A 38 12.03 -5.53 15.99
CA LYS A 38 11.31 -5.60 17.25
C LYS A 38 11.73 -4.52 18.25
N ASP A 39 12.97 -4.08 18.18
CA ASP A 39 13.49 -3.07 19.10
C ASP A 39 13.41 -1.66 18.53
N ASN A 40 12.86 -1.49 17.35
CA ASN A 40 12.81 -0.20 16.66
C ASN A 40 11.37 0.27 16.55
N THR A 41 10.94 1.12 17.49
CA THR A 41 9.57 1.62 17.48
C THR A 41 9.27 2.50 16.29
N GLY A 42 10.29 3.11 15.69
CA GLY A 42 10.09 3.93 14.51
C GLY A 42 9.73 3.14 13.26
N ALA A 43 10.01 1.84 13.26
CA ALA A 43 9.74 1.02 12.09
C ALA A 43 8.25 0.93 11.76
N VAL A 44 7.39 0.90 12.78
CA VAL A 44 5.94 0.85 12.55
C VAL A 44 5.48 2.11 11.84
N GLU A 45 5.93 3.27 12.30
CA GLU A 45 5.53 4.53 11.68
C GLU A 45 6.07 4.62 10.26
N GLU A 46 7.29 4.19 10.04
CA GLU A 46 7.87 4.18 8.70
C GLU A 46 7.08 3.25 7.78
N MET A 47 6.71 2.07 8.29
CA MET A 47 5.95 1.11 7.51
C MET A 47 4.57 1.67 7.12
N LYS A 48 3.94 2.40 8.03
CA LYS A 48 2.64 3.00 7.72
C LYS A 48 2.76 4.03 6.60
N LYS A 49 3.83 4.83 6.59
CA LYS A 49 4.07 5.77 5.49
C LYS A 49 4.27 5.03 4.17
N VAL A 50 5.06 3.99 4.21
CA VAL A 50 5.36 3.18 3.02
C VAL A 50 4.09 2.53 2.48
N ASN A 51 3.26 2.00 3.37
CA ASN A 51 1.99 1.38 2.98
C ASN A 51 1.08 2.38 2.27
N GLU A 52 0.97 3.58 2.82
CA GLU A 52 0.11 4.58 2.21
C GLU A 52 0.62 5.00 0.84
N ALA A 53 1.92 5.25 0.72
CA ALA A 53 2.51 5.63 -0.54
C ALA A 53 2.25 4.58 -1.62
N TYR A 54 2.40 3.31 -1.26
CA TYR A 54 2.17 2.24 -2.20
C TYR A 54 0.68 2.13 -2.58
N ALA A 55 -0.20 2.26 -1.60
CA ALA A 55 -1.65 2.17 -1.87
C ALA A 55 -2.08 3.23 -2.89
N VAL A 56 -1.49 4.41 -2.83
CA VAL A 56 -1.80 5.48 -3.77
C VAL A 56 -1.12 5.24 -5.11
N LEU A 57 0.18 5.00 -5.11
CA LEU A 57 0.94 4.95 -6.36
C LEU A 57 0.71 3.67 -7.16
N SER A 58 0.24 2.61 -6.52
CA SER A 58 -0.05 1.35 -7.21
C SER A 58 -1.45 1.33 -7.84
N ASN A 59 -2.28 2.31 -7.51
CA ASN A 59 -3.64 2.40 -8.07
C ASN A 59 -3.65 3.47 -9.16
N PRO A 60 -3.93 3.10 -10.42
CA PRO A 60 -3.83 4.08 -11.51
C PRO A 60 -4.68 5.33 -11.32
N ALA A 61 -5.91 5.16 -10.80
CA ALA A 61 -6.78 6.32 -10.59
C ALA A 61 -6.26 7.23 -9.49
N LYS A 62 -5.86 6.64 -8.37
CA LYS A 62 -5.33 7.43 -7.25
C LYS A 62 -4.01 8.09 -7.61
N LYS A 63 -3.17 7.38 -8.35
CA LYS A 63 -1.91 7.94 -8.82
C LYS A 63 -2.14 9.16 -9.70
N ARG A 64 -3.07 9.05 -10.64
CA ARG A 64 -3.39 10.18 -11.52
C ARG A 64 -3.88 11.38 -10.73
N GLU A 65 -4.73 11.14 -9.75
CA GLU A 65 -5.25 12.23 -8.93
C GLU A 65 -4.14 12.88 -8.11
N TYR A 66 -3.28 12.06 -7.51
CA TYR A 66 -2.15 12.59 -6.76
C TYR A 66 -1.22 13.41 -7.66
N ASP A 67 -0.92 12.90 -8.85
CA ASP A 67 -0.06 13.60 -9.79
C ASP A 67 -0.67 14.94 -10.21
N SER A 68 -1.99 14.96 -10.41
CA SER A 68 -2.68 16.20 -10.75
C SER A 68 -2.57 17.21 -9.62
N LEU A 69 -2.72 16.76 -8.38
CA LEU A 69 -2.56 17.66 -7.23
C LEU A 69 -1.13 18.17 -7.10
N LYS A 70 -0.16 17.36 -7.47
CA LYS A 70 1.23 17.82 -7.46
C LYS A 70 1.46 18.91 -8.49
N ASN A 71 0.84 18.78 -9.65
CA ASN A 71 0.95 19.84 -10.66
C ASN A 71 0.28 21.13 -10.20
N GLN A 72 -0.81 21.02 -9.45
CA GLN A 72 -1.57 22.18 -8.99
C GLN A 72 -0.97 22.82 -7.74
N PHE A 73 -0.58 22.02 -6.77
CA PHE A 73 -0.24 22.49 -5.43
C PHE A 73 1.18 22.19 -5.00
N GLY A 74 1.96 21.51 -5.82
CA GLY A 74 3.36 21.22 -5.49
C GLY A 74 3.49 20.43 -4.22
N SER A 75 4.29 20.91 -3.28
CA SER A 75 4.60 20.16 -2.07
C SER A 75 3.41 19.97 -1.14
N SER A 76 2.31 20.70 -1.33
CA SER A 76 1.13 20.50 -0.49
C SER A 76 0.14 19.50 -1.08
N ALA A 77 0.51 18.80 -2.15
CA ALA A 77 -0.35 17.78 -2.76
C ALA A 77 -0.73 16.70 -1.78
N TYR A 78 0.20 16.27 -0.93
CA TYR A 78 -0.06 15.26 0.07
C TYR A 78 -1.23 15.66 0.98
N THR A 79 -1.21 16.88 1.47
CA THR A 79 -2.29 17.36 2.34
C THR A 79 -3.62 17.38 1.61
N HIS A 80 -3.62 17.88 0.36
CA HIS A 80 -4.86 17.90 -0.42
C HIS A 80 -5.40 16.52 -0.67
N PHE A 81 -4.51 15.56 -1.00
CA PHE A 81 -4.94 14.20 -1.23
C PHE A 81 -5.56 13.60 0.03
N ARG A 82 -4.89 13.78 1.17
CA ARG A 82 -5.37 13.26 2.44
C ARG A 82 -6.70 13.88 2.86
N ASN A 83 -6.94 15.13 2.49
CA ASN A 83 -8.22 15.77 2.78
C ASN A 83 -9.36 15.19 1.96
N ASN A 84 -9.06 14.63 0.79
CA ASN A 84 -10.09 14.09 -0.10
C ASN A 84 -10.34 12.60 0.10
N TYR A 85 -9.45 11.90 0.76
CA TYR A 85 -9.53 10.44 0.91
C TYR A 85 -9.37 10.04 2.37
N SER A 86 -10.31 9.24 2.86
CA SER A 86 -10.16 8.61 4.17
C SER A 86 -9.11 7.51 4.07
N GLU A 87 -8.63 7.04 5.22
CA GLU A 87 -7.70 5.93 5.25
C GLU A 87 -8.30 4.70 4.58
N GLN A 88 -9.58 4.42 4.85
CA GLN A 88 -10.27 3.31 4.21
C GLN A 88 -10.27 3.46 2.69
N ASP A 89 -10.53 4.67 2.20
CA ASP A 89 -10.55 4.91 0.75
C ASP A 89 -9.17 4.73 0.14
N ILE A 90 -8.13 5.15 0.84
CA ILE A 90 -6.76 5.03 0.35
C ILE A 90 -6.39 3.57 0.14
N PHE A 91 -6.77 2.71 1.09
CA PHE A 91 -6.38 1.30 1.02
C PHE A 91 -7.34 0.43 0.24
N SER A 92 -8.51 0.95 -0.16
CA SER A 92 -9.49 0.16 -0.90
C SER A 92 -8.88 -0.33 -2.22
N GLY A 93 -8.96 -1.64 -2.44
CA GLY A 93 -8.45 -2.28 -3.65
C GLY A 93 -6.95 -2.53 -3.66
N SER A 94 -6.23 -2.14 -2.60
CA SER A 94 -4.79 -2.35 -2.54
C SER A 94 -4.47 -3.83 -2.33
N ASP A 95 -3.36 -4.27 -2.93
CA ASP A 95 -2.90 -5.65 -2.78
C ASP A 95 -1.80 -5.80 -1.72
N ILE A 96 -1.66 -4.82 -0.82
CA ILE A 96 -0.61 -4.91 0.19
C ILE A 96 -0.79 -6.14 1.08
N ASN A 97 -2.03 -6.56 1.30
CA ASN A 97 -2.30 -7.76 2.08
C ASN A 97 -1.66 -8.99 1.44
N HIS A 98 -1.68 -9.08 0.11
CA HIS A 98 -1.06 -10.19 -0.61
C HIS A 98 0.45 -10.19 -0.46
N ILE A 99 1.03 -8.99 -0.46
CA ILE A 99 2.47 -8.87 -0.31
C ILE A 99 2.92 -9.31 1.08
N PHE A 100 2.17 -8.94 2.12
CA PHE A 100 2.48 -9.40 3.46
C PHE A 100 2.27 -10.91 3.61
N GLU A 101 1.25 -11.47 2.95
CA GLU A 101 1.07 -12.93 2.97
C GLU A 101 2.22 -13.64 2.26
N GLU A 102 2.69 -13.06 1.17
CA GLU A 102 3.84 -13.60 0.45
C GLU A 102 5.06 -13.64 1.35
N MET A 103 5.31 -12.54 2.08
CA MET A 103 6.45 -12.49 2.99
C MET A 103 6.30 -13.49 4.14
N ALA A 104 5.08 -13.68 4.62
CA ALA A 104 4.81 -14.65 5.67
C ALA A 104 5.19 -16.05 5.21
N ARG A 105 4.77 -16.42 4.00
CA ARG A 105 5.07 -17.75 3.46
C ARG A 105 6.56 -17.94 3.18
N ASN A 106 7.20 -16.91 2.64
CA ASN A 106 8.58 -17.04 2.19
C ASN A 106 9.60 -16.92 3.32
N PHE A 107 9.28 -16.15 4.36
CA PHE A 107 10.26 -15.82 5.39
C PHE A 107 9.79 -16.16 6.80
N GLY A 108 8.64 -16.80 6.95
CA GLY A 108 8.15 -17.20 8.27
C GLY A 108 7.71 -16.06 9.15
N LEU A 109 7.29 -14.93 8.56
CA LEU A 109 6.82 -13.78 9.31
C LEU A 109 5.31 -13.89 9.56
N ARG A 110 4.81 -13.04 10.48
CA ARG A 110 3.38 -13.03 10.76
C ARG A 110 2.59 -12.65 9.53
N GLY A 111 1.36 -13.16 9.42
CA GLY A 111 0.49 -12.88 8.30
C GLY A 111 -0.09 -11.47 8.31
N SER A 112 -0.78 -11.14 7.22
CA SER A 112 -1.27 -9.79 7.01
C SER A 112 -2.26 -9.34 8.09
N ASN A 113 -3.14 -10.25 8.55
CA ASN A 113 -4.14 -9.86 9.55
C ASN A 113 -3.49 -9.36 10.84
N ASP A 114 -2.47 -10.08 11.31
CA ASP A 114 -1.80 -9.70 12.54
C ASP A 114 -1.05 -8.38 12.37
N ILE A 115 -0.41 -8.20 11.22
CA ILE A 115 0.37 -7.01 10.95
C ILE A 115 -0.52 -5.77 10.82
N PHE A 116 -1.61 -5.88 10.07
CA PHE A 116 -2.51 -4.74 9.87
C PHE A 116 -3.24 -4.38 11.16
N LYS A 117 -3.56 -5.38 11.98
CA LYS A 117 -4.16 -5.11 13.28
C LYS A 117 -3.19 -4.31 14.16
N GLU A 118 -1.92 -4.67 14.12
CA GLU A 118 -0.90 -3.95 14.87
C GLU A 118 -0.74 -2.52 14.37
N PHE A 119 -0.75 -2.32 13.04
CA PHE A 119 -0.56 -1.00 12.45
C PHE A 119 -1.77 -0.10 12.64
N TYR A 120 -2.97 -0.62 12.43
CA TYR A 120 -4.18 0.18 12.27
C TYR A 120 -5.27 -0.15 13.27
N GLY A 121 -5.02 -1.08 14.19
CA GLY A 121 -6.05 -1.52 15.10
C GLY A 121 -7.12 -2.33 14.39
N ARG A 122 -8.21 -2.60 15.08
CA ARG A 122 -9.27 -3.44 14.52
C ARG A 122 -9.99 -2.79 13.36
N GLY A 123 -9.86 -1.47 13.24
CA GLY A 123 -10.49 -0.76 12.12
C GLY A 123 -10.00 -1.18 10.75
N TYR A 124 -8.84 -1.83 10.67
CA TYR A 124 -8.30 -2.27 9.39
C TYR A 124 -9.28 -3.22 8.66
N ARG A 125 -10.16 -3.86 9.40
CA ARG A 125 -11.11 -4.80 8.80
C ARG A 125 -12.08 -4.12 7.86
N GLN A 126 -12.22 -2.82 7.96
CA GLN A 126 -13.07 -2.05 7.05
C GLN A 126 -12.32 -1.61 5.80
N PHE A 127 -11.01 -1.80 5.75
CA PHE A 127 -10.24 -1.54 4.54
C PHE A 127 -10.58 -2.63 3.53
N GLU A 128 -11.00 -2.23 2.36
CA GLU A 128 -11.43 -3.19 1.34
C GLU A 128 -10.25 -3.56 0.46
N PHE A 129 -9.31 -4.28 1.05
CA PHE A 129 -8.15 -4.77 0.31
C PHE A 129 -8.59 -5.69 -0.82
N LYS A 130 -7.72 -5.80 -1.82
CA LYS A 130 -7.95 -6.69 -2.93
C LYS A 130 -8.11 -8.12 -2.43
N LYS A 131 -9.14 -8.81 -2.92
CA LYS A 131 -9.42 -10.17 -2.48
C LYS A 131 -8.64 -11.16 -3.32
N PRO A 132 -8.09 -12.20 -2.66
CA PRO A 132 -7.29 -13.19 -3.39
C PRO A 132 -8.15 -13.96 -4.39
N GLY A 133 -7.60 -14.13 -5.56
CA GLY A 133 -8.12 -15.04 -6.54
C GLY A 133 -9.31 -14.58 -7.36
N ILE A 134 -10.06 -13.58 -6.92
CA ILE A 134 -11.27 -13.21 -7.64
C ILE A 134 -10.95 -12.47 -8.92
N SER A 135 -10.15 -11.43 -8.84
CA SER A 135 -9.82 -10.65 -10.02
C SER A 135 -8.93 -11.43 -10.97
N ASP A 136 -8.11 -12.30 -10.42
CA ASP A 136 -7.19 -13.09 -11.23
C ASP A 136 -7.88 -14.23 -11.94
N MET A 137 -9.00 -14.71 -11.41
CA MET A 137 -9.80 -15.75 -11.99
C MET A 137 -10.64 -15.23 -13.14
N GLY A 138 -10.75 -14.09 -13.25
CA GLY A 138 -11.50 -13.39 -14.23
C GLY A 138 -12.16 -14.13 -15.32
N PHE A 139 -11.91 -14.84 -14.51
CA PHE A 139 -12.40 -15.19 -14.77
C PHE A 139 -12.96 -15.94 -14.74
N PHE A 140 -13.21 -16.30 -14.63
CA PHE A 140 -13.62 -17.03 -14.31
C PHE A 140 -14.48 -17.24 -14.32
N PHE A 141 -14.68 -17.36 -14.26
CA PHE A 141 -15.44 -17.56 -13.99
C PHE A 141 -16.16 -17.63 -14.45
N GLY A 142 -16.03 -17.82 -14.78
CA GLY A 142 -16.59 -17.85 -14.76
C GLY A 142 -17.05 -18.30 -15.24
N ARG A 143 -17.00 -18.70 -15.38
CA ARG A 143 -17.28 -19.09 -15.31
C ARG A 143 -17.88 -19.39 -15.33
N PRO A 144 -17.82 -19.46 -15.57
CA PRO A 144 -18.39 -19.59 -15.22
C PRO A 144 -18.95 -19.69 -15.14
N ALA A 145 -18.88 -19.91 -15.28
CA ALA A 145 -19.20 -19.92 -14.85
C ALA A 145 -19.69 -20.02 -14.86
N THR A 146 -19.62 -20.25 -15.18
CA THR A 146 -19.82 -20.17 -14.92
C THR A 146 -20.09 -20.12 -14.79
N GLY A 147 -19.79 -20.31 -15.02
CA GLY A 147 -19.85 -19.87 -14.70
C GLY A 147 -19.98 -19.72 -14.59
#